data_2b3af5b4f273bd07ff6ffadd6e939ef9
#
_entry.id   2b3af5b4f273bd07ff6ffadd6e939ef9
#
_cell.length_a   1.000
_cell.length_b   1.000
_cell.length_c   1.000
_cell.angle_alpha   90.00
_cell.angle_beta   90.00
_cell.angle_gamma   90.00
#
_symmetry.space_group_name_H-M   'P 1'
#
loop_
_entity.id
_entity.type
_entity.pdbx_description
1 polymer ?
#
loop_
_entity_poly.entity_id
_entity_poly.type
_entity_poly.pdbx_seq_one_letter_code
_entity_poly.pdbx_strand_id
1 'polypeptide(L)'
;VGLPVFSGRIPSLCKELLKELHGMNTPAIAIVTYGNRDYEDALIELKNTLETQGFNIIGAAAFIAQHSIFTDVAKGRPDKKDIEIIDSFSKKCFKYLDFYPNN
;
A
#
# COMPACT_ATOMS: atom_id res chain seq x y z
N VAL A 1 5.17 2.92 -1.20
CA VAL A 1 5.32 1.56 -1.75
C VAL A 1 3.94 0.95 -1.96
N GLY A 2 3.70 0.48 -3.16
CA GLY A 2 2.43 -0.16 -3.52
C GLY A 2 2.67 -1.58 -4.01
N LEU A 3 1.94 -2.55 -3.45
CA LEU A 3 2.06 -3.96 -3.79
C LEU A 3 0.70 -4.62 -3.97
N PRO A 4 0.60 -5.64 -4.85
CA PRO A 4 -0.62 -6.42 -4.97
C PRO A 4 -0.75 -7.41 -3.80
N VAL A 5 -1.99 -7.85 -3.57
CA VAL A 5 -2.30 -8.90 -2.60
C VAL A 5 -2.59 -10.19 -3.35
N PHE A 6 -1.85 -11.25 -3.05
CA PHE A 6 -2.08 -12.58 -3.58
C PHE A 6 -2.37 -13.53 -2.42
N SER A 7 -3.53 -14.19 -2.46
CA SER A 7 -3.96 -15.12 -1.41
C SER A 7 -3.89 -14.49 0.00
N GLY A 8 -4.29 -13.23 0.10
CA GLY A 8 -4.30 -12.50 1.37
C GLY A 8 -2.94 -12.03 1.87
N ARG A 9 -1.85 -12.28 1.13
CA ARG A 9 -0.48 -11.98 1.57
C ARG A 9 0.29 -11.23 0.49
N ILE A 10 1.40 -10.61 0.89
CA ILE A 10 2.35 -10.03 -0.05
C ILE A 10 3.07 -11.15 -0.80
N PRO A 11 3.23 -11.05 -2.14
CA PRO A 11 3.98 -12.06 -2.89
C PRO A 11 5.42 -12.19 -2.37
N SER A 12 5.94 -13.43 -2.33
CA SER A 12 7.28 -13.72 -1.80
C SER A 12 8.38 -12.94 -2.49
N LEU A 13 8.28 -12.78 -3.82
CA LEU A 13 9.25 -11.99 -4.59
C LEU A 13 9.29 -10.54 -4.12
N CYS A 14 8.12 -9.97 -3.84
CA CYS A 14 8.04 -8.60 -3.35
C CYS A 14 8.67 -8.46 -1.96
N LYS A 15 8.55 -9.45 -1.10
CA LYS A 15 9.20 -9.44 0.22
C LYS A 15 10.71 -9.36 0.10
N GLU A 16 11.30 -10.12 -0.83
CA GLU A 16 12.74 -10.09 -1.07
C GLU A 16 13.20 -8.72 -1.57
N LEU A 17 12.43 -8.12 -2.48
CA LEU A 17 12.73 -6.78 -2.98
C LEU A 17 12.65 -5.73 -1.89
N LEU A 18 11.69 -5.84 -0.98
CA LEU A 18 11.55 -4.91 0.13
C LEU A 18 12.75 -4.93 1.07
N LYS A 19 13.40 -6.08 1.24
CA LYS A 19 14.58 -6.20 2.11
C LYS A 19 15.77 -5.38 1.61
N GLU A 20 15.78 -5.02 0.33
CA GLU A 20 16.83 -4.19 -0.26
C GLU A 20 16.62 -2.69 -0.03
N LEU A 21 15.42 -2.30 0.41
CA LEU A 21 15.12 -0.91 0.71
C LEU A 21 15.61 -0.56 2.12
N HIS A 22 16.27 0.58 2.24
CA HIS A 22 16.76 1.07 3.53
C HIS A 22 16.35 2.52 3.73
N GLY A 23 15.74 2.81 4.86
CA GLY A 23 15.36 4.16 5.24
C GLY A 23 16.16 4.62 6.47
N MET A 24 16.22 5.93 6.66
CA MET A 24 16.82 6.57 7.84
C MET A 24 15.74 7.44 8.48
N ASN A 25 14.75 6.80 9.07
CA ASN A 25 13.52 7.44 9.57
C ASN A 25 12.77 8.18 8.45
N THR A 26 12.88 7.67 7.24
CA THR A 26 12.28 8.25 6.03
C THR A 26 10.78 8.08 6.05
N PRO A 27 9.98 9.12 5.78
CA PRO A 27 8.54 8.97 5.68
C PRO A 27 8.16 8.09 4.49
N ALA A 28 7.22 7.18 4.69
CA ALA A 28 6.77 6.28 3.64
C ALA A 28 5.26 6.05 3.73
N ILE A 29 4.67 5.72 2.60
CA ILE A 29 3.27 5.36 2.47
C ILE A 29 3.19 3.91 2.03
N ALA A 30 2.42 3.09 2.74
CA ALA A 30 2.21 1.69 2.42
C ALA A 30 0.85 1.52 1.75
N ILE A 31 0.83 0.95 0.56
CA ILE A 31 -0.40 0.73 -0.20
C ILE A 31 -0.43 -0.71 -0.70
N VAL A 32 -1.57 -1.37 -0.54
CA VAL A 32 -1.82 -2.65 -1.18
C VAL A 32 -3.04 -2.54 -2.09
N THR A 33 -3.02 -3.27 -3.21
CA THR A 33 -4.17 -3.37 -4.10
C THR A 33 -4.73 -4.79 -4.01
N TYR A 34 -6.05 -4.89 -3.98
CA TYR A 34 -6.74 -6.17 -3.81
C TYR A 34 -7.95 -6.27 -4.73
N GLY A 35 -8.25 -7.51 -5.18
CA GLY A 35 -9.47 -7.79 -5.95
C GLY A 35 -10.57 -8.43 -5.12
N ASN A 36 -10.24 -8.92 -3.95
CA ASN A 36 -11.13 -9.55 -3.00
C ASN A 36 -10.83 -9.04 -1.59
N ARG A 37 -11.62 -9.43 -0.61
CA ARG A 37 -11.64 -8.81 0.73
C ARG A 37 -10.46 -9.11 1.66
N ASP A 38 -9.65 -10.12 1.39
CA ASP A 38 -8.59 -10.55 2.31
C ASP A 38 -7.28 -9.78 2.06
N TYR A 39 -7.20 -8.56 2.56
CA TYR A 39 -6.02 -7.72 2.37
C TYR A 39 -5.33 -7.30 3.68
N GLU A 40 -6.00 -7.46 4.84
CA GLU A 40 -5.52 -6.90 6.10
C GLU A 40 -4.14 -7.40 6.50
N ASP A 41 -3.92 -8.70 6.40
CA ASP A 41 -2.62 -9.29 6.75
C ASP A 41 -1.51 -8.79 5.83
N ALA A 42 -1.82 -8.60 4.54
CA ALA A 42 -0.85 -8.08 3.59
C ALA A 42 -0.46 -6.64 3.90
N LEU A 43 -1.41 -5.80 4.26
CA LEU A 43 -1.13 -4.40 4.61
C LEU A 43 -0.29 -4.31 5.89
N ILE A 44 -0.63 -5.08 6.90
CA ILE A 44 0.13 -5.15 8.16
C ILE A 44 1.55 -5.65 7.90
N GLU A 45 1.69 -6.69 7.08
CA GLU A 45 2.98 -7.25 6.71
C GLU A 45 3.86 -6.23 5.99
N LEU A 46 3.30 -5.50 5.02
CA LEU A 46 4.02 -4.45 4.30
C LEU A 46 4.47 -3.34 5.25
N LYS A 47 3.58 -2.88 6.09
CA LYS A 47 3.87 -1.84 7.06
C LYS A 47 5.01 -2.26 8.00
N ASN A 48 4.92 -3.45 8.58
CA ASN A 48 5.93 -3.95 9.51
C ASN A 48 7.28 -4.13 8.83
N THR A 49 7.29 -4.62 7.58
CA THR A 49 8.52 -4.80 6.82
C THR A 49 9.19 -3.46 6.57
N LEU A 50 8.45 -2.44 6.15
CA LEU A 50 8.99 -1.11 5.90
C LEU A 50 9.54 -0.47 7.18
N GLU A 51 8.82 -0.61 8.30
CA GLU A 51 9.28 -0.09 9.59
C GLU A 51 10.61 -0.75 10.01
N THR A 52 10.73 -2.06 9.80
CA THR A 52 11.96 -2.80 10.08
C THR A 52 13.12 -2.30 9.21
N GLN A 53 12.85 -1.86 7.98
CA GLN A 53 13.84 -1.35 7.06
C GLN A 53 14.18 0.15 7.29
N GLY A 54 13.66 0.76 8.33
CA GLY A 54 14.00 2.13 8.72
C GLY A 54 13.04 3.20 8.23
N PHE A 55 11.89 2.82 7.71
CA PHE A 55 10.89 3.79 7.25
C PHE A 55 9.90 4.13 8.36
N ASN A 56 9.43 5.36 8.35
CA ASN A 56 8.37 5.83 9.23
C ASN A 56 7.08 5.93 8.42
N ILE A 57 6.10 5.09 8.74
CA ILE A 57 4.86 5.01 7.97
C ILE A 57 3.95 6.17 8.35
N ILE A 58 3.72 7.07 7.41
CA ILE A 58 2.83 8.22 7.59
C ILE A 58 1.44 8.01 7.02
N GLY A 59 1.24 6.95 6.24
CA GLY A 59 -0.06 6.58 5.71
C GLY A 59 -0.06 5.15 5.24
N ALA A 60 -1.20 4.49 5.38
CA ALA A 60 -1.39 3.13 4.92
C ALA A 60 -2.80 2.97 4.38
N ALA A 61 -2.96 2.31 3.24
CA ALA A 61 -4.26 2.11 2.63
C ALA A 61 -4.30 0.86 1.76
N ALA A 62 -5.50 0.34 1.58
CA ALA A 62 -5.78 -0.74 0.65
C ALA A 62 -6.82 -0.25 -0.35
N PHE A 63 -6.56 -0.46 -1.63
CA PHE A 63 -7.46 -0.03 -2.70
C PHE A 63 -7.89 -1.21 -3.54
N ILE A 64 -9.17 -1.24 -3.93
CA ILE A 64 -9.73 -2.31 -4.73
C ILE A 64 -9.38 -2.12 -6.20
N ALA A 65 -9.07 -3.24 -6.88
CA ALA A 65 -8.80 -3.27 -8.30
C ALA A 65 -9.31 -4.60 -8.89
N GLN A 66 -9.61 -4.60 -10.18
CA GLN A 66 -10.06 -5.82 -10.86
C GLN A 66 -9.01 -6.92 -10.75
N HIS A 67 -9.44 -8.14 -10.41
CA HIS A 67 -8.54 -9.28 -10.29
C HIS A 67 -7.95 -9.65 -11.66
N SER A 68 -6.66 -9.89 -11.72
CA SER A 68 -5.97 -10.16 -12.98
C SER A 68 -6.25 -11.55 -13.58
N ILE A 69 -6.52 -12.54 -12.73
CA ILE A 69 -6.81 -13.92 -13.15
C ILE A 69 -8.30 -14.15 -13.27
N PHE A 70 -9.07 -13.78 -12.24
CA PHE A 70 -10.53 -13.89 -12.23
C PHE A 70 -11.12 -12.51 -12.51
N THR A 71 -11.27 -12.18 -13.79
CA THR A 71 -11.65 -10.83 -14.22
C THR A 71 -13.03 -10.36 -13.76
N ASP A 72 -13.90 -11.30 -13.31
CA ASP A 72 -15.20 -10.94 -12.73
C ASP A 72 -15.07 -10.43 -11.28
N VAL A 73 -13.97 -10.74 -10.60
CA VAL A 73 -13.73 -10.25 -9.24
C VAL A 73 -13.34 -8.78 -9.30
N ALA A 74 -14.12 -7.92 -8.67
CA ALA A 74 -13.95 -6.47 -8.66
C ALA A 74 -13.89 -5.87 -10.08
N LYS A 75 -14.66 -6.41 -11.02
CA LYS A 75 -14.71 -5.96 -12.39
C LYS A 75 -15.03 -4.47 -12.47
N GLY A 76 -14.29 -3.75 -13.31
CA GLY A 76 -14.46 -2.31 -13.46
C GLY A 76 -13.86 -1.47 -12.32
N ARG A 77 -13.17 -2.10 -11.38
CA ARG A 77 -12.54 -1.39 -10.27
C ARG A 77 -11.05 -1.15 -10.55
N PRO A 78 -10.46 -0.01 -10.18
CA PRO A 78 -11.12 1.07 -9.44
C PRO A 78 -12.09 1.85 -10.32
N ASP A 79 -13.24 2.19 -9.77
CA ASP A 79 -14.23 3.03 -10.42
C ASP A 79 -14.04 4.52 -10.01
N LYS A 80 -14.98 5.38 -10.44
CA LYS A 80 -14.88 6.81 -10.15
C LYS A 80 -14.85 7.10 -8.64
N LYS A 81 -15.65 6.39 -7.84
CA LYS A 81 -15.65 6.56 -6.38
C LYS A 81 -14.34 6.12 -5.76
N ASP A 82 -13.77 5.03 -6.25
CA ASP A 82 -12.48 4.54 -5.78
C ASP A 82 -11.39 5.57 -6.05
N ILE A 83 -11.39 6.18 -7.22
CA ILE A 83 -10.42 7.20 -7.60
C ILE A 83 -10.56 8.44 -6.72
N GLU A 84 -11.78 8.85 -6.37
CA GLU A 84 -12.01 9.96 -5.45
C GLU A 84 -11.43 9.65 -4.06
N ILE A 85 -11.57 8.42 -3.58
CA ILE A 85 -11.02 7.99 -2.30
C ILE A 85 -9.48 8.00 -2.35
N ILE A 86 -8.89 7.53 -3.43
CA ILE A 86 -7.44 7.54 -3.63
C ILE A 86 -6.93 8.98 -3.63
N ASP A 87 -7.62 9.88 -4.33
CA ASP A 87 -7.25 11.29 -4.39
C ASP A 87 -7.31 11.95 -3.01
N SER A 88 -8.36 11.69 -2.23
CA SER A 88 -8.48 12.20 -0.87
C SER A 88 -7.38 11.67 0.05
N PHE A 89 -7.04 10.40 -0.06
CA PHE A 89 -5.95 9.79 0.69
C PHE A 89 -4.62 10.44 0.34
N SER A 90 -4.36 10.62 -0.94
CA SER A 90 -3.15 11.27 -1.43
C SER A 90 -2.98 12.69 -0.86
N LYS A 91 -4.05 13.47 -0.86
CA LYS A 91 -4.03 14.83 -0.32
C LYS A 91 -3.74 14.85 1.18
N LYS A 92 -4.30 13.91 1.94
CA LYS A 92 -4.02 13.78 3.38
C LYS A 92 -2.56 13.43 3.63
N CYS A 93 -1.98 12.54 2.84
CA CYS A 93 -0.58 12.17 2.96
C CYS A 93 0.33 13.38 2.68
N PHE A 94 0.00 14.19 1.70
CA PHE A 94 0.74 15.42 1.39
C PHE A 94 0.73 16.39 2.56
N LYS A 95 -0.41 16.57 3.22
CA LYS A 95 -0.50 17.41 4.42
C LYS A 95 0.40 16.90 5.53
N TYR A 96 0.45 15.60 5.73
CA TYR A 96 1.33 14.99 6.74
C TYR A 96 2.78 15.27 6.46
N LEU A 97 3.19 15.23 5.20
CA LEU A 97 4.58 15.51 4.79
C LEU A 97 5.00 16.95 5.13
N ASP A 98 4.08 17.91 5.03
CA ASP A 98 4.36 19.31 5.35
C ASP A 98 4.73 19.50 6.83
N PHE A 99 4.24 18.62 7.71
CA PHE A 99 4.56 18.66 9.14
C PHE A 99 5.73 17.75 9.52
N TYR A 100 6.28 17.01 8.58
CA TYR A 100 7.34 16.05 8.85
C TYR A 100 8.70 16.76 8.89
N PRO A 101 9.55 16.50 9.90
CA PRO A 101 10.84 17.17 9.95
C PRO A 101 11.71 16.75 8.76
N ASN A 102 12.29 17.72 8.09
CA ASN A 102 13.23 17.48 7.00
C ASN A 102 14.56 17.03 7.58
N ASN A 103 14.90 15.80 7.32
CA ASN A 103 16.19 15.24 7.69
C ASN A 103 17.01 14.91 6.45
#